data_3d1bf5651d7f135a707ae2754efaf48f
#
_entry.id   3d1bf5651d7f135a707ae2754efaf48f
#
_cell.length_a   1.000
_cell.length_b   1.000
_cell.length_c   1.000
_cell.angle_alpha   90.00
_cell.angle_beta   90.00
_cell.angle_gamma   90.00
#
_symmetry.space_group_name_H-M   'P 1'
#
loop_
_entity.id
_entity.type
_entity.pdbx_description
1 polymer ?
#
loop_
_entity_poly.entity_id
_entity_poly.type
_entity_poly.pdbx_seq_one_letter_code
_entity_poly.pdbx_strand_id
1 'polypeptide(L)'
;MEESSFSGGLLAVVALYFLFRVFRLKKRGRRASAFSKTSVEDVLMKGELGEKLVLRSLEVFEKRGARVLSNLYIPKTNDEETTEVDAVLIHRKGFFVIEVKNFNGWIFGNEKNKYWTQTLAVGRGRQSHKERFYNPLRQNGSHIKHLKRMLSESVPMYSIIVFSDQCVLKDISVSTNKPYKIVQQHELVSLIEGIIDGEERDIFTEQDVEWMFDELNAFAEVDDEIKRRHVEQHEKAKSENLS
;
A
#
# COMPACT_ATOMS: atom_id res chain seq x y z
N MET A 1 -10.54 9.01 37.68
CA MET A 1 -10.54 9.58 36.33
C MET A 1 -9.05 9.76 35.96
N GLU A 2 -8.47 8.74 35.38
CA GLU A 2 -7.15 8.84 34.76
C GLU A 2 -7.37 8.87 33.26
N GLU A 3 -7.34 10.07 32.68
CA GLU A 3 -7.21 10.24 31.24
C GLU A 3 -5.81 9.72 30.87
N SER A 4 -5.81 8.63 30.12
CA SER A 4 -4.58 7.98 29.67
C SER A 4 -3.77 8.93 28.77
N SER A 5 -2.65 9.42 29.29
CA SER A 5 -1.63 10.21 28.60
C SER A 5 -0.86 9.39 27.53
N PHE A 6 -1.57 8.54 26.79
CA PHE A 6 -0.97 7.67 25.76
C PHE A 6 -0.54 8.46 24.51
N SER A 7 -1.21 9.58 24.22
CA SER A 7 -0.97 10.35 22.99
C SER A 7 0.35 11.14 23.00
N GLY A 8 0.71 11.79 24.11
CA GLY A 8 1.84 12.72 24.15
C GLY A 8 3.21 12.09 23.92
N GLY A 9 3.45 10.89 24.46
CA GLY A 9 4.73 10.22 24.33
C GLY A 9 4.94 9.61 22.92
N LEU A 10 3.90 9.06 22.33
CA LEU A 10 3.94 8.48 20.98
C LEU A 10 4.16 9.58 19.93
N LEU A 11 3.43 10.69 20.05
CA LEU A 11 3.53 11.84 19.15
C LEU A 11 4.93 12.46 19.16
N ALA A 12 5.56 12.60 20.34
CA ALA A 12 6.90 13.16 20.45
C ALA A 12 7.98 12.27 19.79
N VAL A 13 7.89 10.96 19.94
CA VAL A 13 8.85 10.00 19.33
C VAL A 13 8.70 9.99 17.82
N VAL A 14 7.48 10.01 17.32
CA VAL A 14 7.20 10.05 15.88
C VAL A 14 7.69 11.36 15.27
N ALA A 15 7.42 12.52 15.90
CA ALA A 15 7.88 13.82 15.43
C ALA A 15 9.42 13.91 15.34
N LEU A 16 10.15 13.42 16.35
CA LEU A 16 11.62 13.41 16.32
C LEU A 16 12.18 12.49 15.22
N TYR A 17 11.57 11.33 15.01
CA TYR A 17 11.94 10.41 13.94
C TYR A 17 11.73 11.04 12.56
N PHE A 18 10.59 11.71 12.33
CA PHE A 18 10.27 12.38 11.07
C PHE A 18 11.23 13.52 10.76
N LEU A 19 11.50 14.44 11.72
CA LEU A 19 12.43 15.56 11.54
C LEU A 19 13.82 15.07 11.11
N PHE A 20 14.33 14.03 11.74
CA PHE A 20 15.64 13.46 11.42
C PHE A 20 15.68 12.81 10.03
N ARG A 21 14.59 12.16 9.60
CA ARG A 21 14.48 11.45 8.33
C ARG A 21 14.28 12.37 7.14
N VAL A 22 13.36 13.33 7.22
CA VAL A 22 13.13 14.31 6.14
C VAL A 22 14.40 15.10 5.86
N PHE A 23 15.17 15.46 6.89
CA PHE A 23 16.45 16.15 6.71
C PHE A 23 17.51 15.31 5.97
N ARG A 24 17.53 14.00 6.18
CA ARG A 24 18.44 13.07 5.49
C ARG A 24 18.08 12.82 4.03
N LEU A 25 16.80 12.73 3.69
CA LEU A 25 16.33 12.48 2.31
C LEU A 25 16.62 13.67 1.38
N LYS A 26 16.52 14.91 1.86
CA LYS A 26 16.84 16.14 1.08
C LYS A 26 18.32 16.28 0.68
N LYS A 27 19.24 15.48 1.25
CA LYS A 27 20.69 15.64 1.06
C LYS A 27 21.35 14.75 -0.01
N ARG A 28 20.62 13.83 -0.67
CA ARG A 28 21.20 12.82 -1.57
C ARG A 28 20.65 12.81 -3.00
N GLY A 29 20.65 13.92 -3.70
CA GLY A 29 20.38 13.92 -5.14
C GLY A 29 21.66 13.93 -6.00
N ARG A 30 21.86 12.93 -6.87
CA ARG A 30 22.42 13.04 -8.24
C ARG A 30 22.81 11.72 -8.90
N ARG A 31 22.30 11.54 -10.10
CA ARG A 31 22.70 10.83 -11.35
C ARG A 31 21.81 9.69 -11.82
N ALA A 32 21.30 9.82 -13.04
CA ALA A 32 20.45 8.87 -13.74
C ALA A 32 20.93 8.59 -15.17
N SER A 33 20.62 7.40 -15.70
CA SER A 33 20.77 7.02 -17.12
C SER A 33 19.42 6.57 -17.72
N ALA A 34 19.22 6.74 -19.04
CA ALA A 34 17.95 6.57 -19.75
C ALA A 34 17.71 5.11 -20.20
N PHE A 35 16.47 4.62 -20.02
CA PHE A 35 16.01 3.31 -20.51
C PHE A 35 14.68 3.43 -21.31
N SER A 36 14.36 2.42 -22.14
CA SER A 36 13.31 2.42 -23.18
C SER A 36 11.88 2.67 -22.66
N LYS A 37 11.17 3.64 -23.28
CA LYS A 37 9.96 4.29 -22.77
C LYS A 37 8.62 3.56 -23.01
N THR A 38 8.43 2.76 -24.04
CA THR A 38 7.08 2.43 -24.55
C THR A 38 6.34 1.31 -23.80
N SER A 39 7.02 0.33 -23.23
CA SER A 39 6.37 -0.76 -22.46
C SER A 39 6.18 -0.43 -20.96
N VAL A 40 7.00 0.45 -20.43
CA VAL A 40 6.92 0.91 -19.04
C VAL A 40 5.74 1.87 -18.86
N GLU A 41 5.51 2.77 -19.81
CA GLU A 41 4.41 3.73 -19.76
C GLU A 41 3.03 3.05 -19.76
N ASP A 42 2.84 1.97 -20.54
CA ASP A 42 1.57 1.23 -20.57
C ASP A 42 1.28 0.49 -19.25
N VAL A 43 2.32 -0.04 -18.60
CA VAL A 43 2.18 -0.73 -17.30
C VAL A 43 1.91 0.27 -16.19
N LEU A 44 2.61 1.40 -16.19
CA LEU A 44 2.41 2.50 -15.24
C LEU A 44 1.00 3.09 -15.36
N MET A 45 0.53 3.39 -16.58
CA MET A 45 -0.83 3.91 -16.79
C MET A 45 -1.93 2.96 -16.30
N LYS A 46 -1.73 1.64 -16.45
CA LYS A 46 -2.69 0.67 -15.90
C LYS A 46 -2.68 0.64 -14.38
N GLY A 47 -1.51 0.65 -13.75
CA GLY A 47 -1.37 0.75 -12.30
C GLY A 47 -2.10 1.98 -11.77
N GLU A 48 -1.74 3.15 -12.26
CA GLU A 48 -2.32 4.44 -11.88
C GLU A 48 -3.86 4.50 -12.04
N LEU A 49 -4.43 3.86 -13.08
CA LEU A 49 -5.88 3.83 -13.24
C LEU A 49 -6.55 3.06 -12.11
N GLY A 50 -6.01 1.90 -11.71
CA GLY A 50 -6.53 1.11 -10.60
C GLY A 50 -6.47 1.85 -9.28
N GLU A 51 -5.34 2.49 -8.99
CA GLU A 51 -5.15 3.31 -7.80
C GLU A 51 -6.12 4.49 -7.75
N LYS A 52 -6.29 5.23 -8.86
CA LYS A 52 -7.27 6.34 -8.96
C LYS A 52 -8.70 5.89 -8.68
N LEU A 53 -9.10 4.71 -9.15
CA LEU A 53 -10.43 4.17 -8.88
C LEU A 53 -10.61 3.80 -7.40
N VAL A 54 -9.60 3.22 -6.78
CA VAL A 54 -9.59 2.92 -5.34
C VAL A 54 -9.66 4.21 -4.53
N LEU A 55 -8.81 5.20 -4.81
CA LEU A 55 -8.80 6.50 -4.14
C LEU A 55 -10.17 7.19 -4.20
N ARG A 56 -10.80 7.17 -5.38
CA ARG A 56 -12.16 7.71 -5.54
C ARG A 56 -13.19 6.99 -4.69
N SER A 57 -13.05 5.68 -4.50
CA SER A 57 -13.92 4.91 -3.61
C SER A 57 -13.74 5.29 -2.14
N LEU A 58 -12.53 5.74 -1.75
CA LEU A 58 -12.21 6.15 -0.38
C LEU A 58 -12.68 7.56 -0.02
N GLU A 59 -13.03 8.42 -0.99
CA GLU A 59 -13.53 9.78 -0.75
C GLU A 59 -14.74 9.83 0.20
N VAL A 60 -15.52 8.76 0.25
CA VAL A 60 -16.67 8.68 1.18
C VAL A 60 -16.25 8.74 2.64
N PHE A 61 -15.09 8.19 2.96
CA PHE A 61 -14.53 8.20 4.32
C PHE A 61 -13.89 9.55 4.65
N GLU A 62 -13.25 10.22 3.68
CA GLU A 62 -12.71 11.57 3.87
C GLU A 62 -13.79 12.57 4.23
N LYS A 63 -14.97 12.48 3.59
CA LYS A 63 -16.16 13.28 3.92
C LYS A 63 -16.67 13.05 5.34
N ARG A 64 -16.24 11.96 5.99
CA ARG A 64 -16.60 11.57 7.36
C ARG A 64 -15.45 11.75 8.36
N GLY A 65 -14.41 12.51 7.99
CA GLY A 65 -13.29 12.86 8.87
C GLY A 65 -12.09 11.92 8.85
N ALA A 66 -12.04 10.96 7.92
CA ALA A 66 -10.81 10.22 7.65
C ALA A 66 -9.88 11.02 6.73
N ARG A 67 -8.63 10.55 6.56
CA ARG A 67 -7.67 11.09 5.59
C ARG A 67 -7.09 9.98 4.73
N VAL A 68 -6.87 10.26 3.45
CA VAL A 68 -6.31 9.31 2.50
C VAL A 68 -4.98 9.83 1.98
N LEU A 69 -3.96 8.97 2.01
CA LEU A 69 -2.66 9.19 1.39
C LEU A 69 -2.45 8.13 0.31
N SER A 70 -1.80 8.50 -0.78
CA SER A 70 -1.44 7.59 -1.87
C SER A 70 0.03 7.71 -2.23
N ASN A 71 0.58 6.64 -2.80
CA ASN A 71 1.96 6.60 -3.28
C ASN A 71 2.98 7.03 -2.21
N LEU A 72 2.90 6.40 -1.01
CA LEU A 72 3.84 6.71 0.07
C LEU A 72 5.14 5.94 -0.12
N TYR A 73 6.24 6.65 -0.28
CA TYR A 73 7.59 6.10 -0.41
C TYR A 73 8.28 5.99 0.95
N ILE A 74 7.98 4.91 1.66
CA ILE A 74 8.44 4.69 3.03
C ILE A 74 9.85 4.10 3.03
N PRO A 75 10.79 4.64 3.82
CA PRO A 75 12.13 4.08 3.94
C PRO A 75 12.13 2.66 4.52
N LYS A 76 12.89 1.77 3.87
CA LYS A 76 13.20 0.44 4.44
C LYS A 76 14.26 0.55 5.54
N THR A 77 14.62 -0.59 6.12
CA THR A 77 15.53 -0.66 7.29
C THR A 77 16.89 -0.04 7.05
N ASN A 78 17.40 -0.09 5.82
CA ASN A 78 18.74 0.39 5.44
C ASN A 78 18.77 1.85 4.98
N ASP A 79 17.66 2.59 5.02
CA ASP A 79 17.50 4.00 4.61
C ASP A 79 17.89 4.31 3.14
N GLU A 80 18.41 3.35 2.41
CA GLU A 80 18.82 3.51 1.01
C GLU A 80 17.71 3.12 0.05
N GLU A 81 16.81 2.23 0.48
CA GLU A 81 15.69 1.74 -0.28
C GLU A 81 14.36 2.25 0.29
N THR A 82 13.41 2.43 -0.59
CA THR A 82 12.03 2.72 -0.22
C THR A 82 11.10 1.57 -0.57
N THR A 83 9.96 1.51 0.10
CA THR A 83 8.80 0.72 -0.33
C THR A 83 7.68 1.68 -0.63
N GLU A 84 7.00 1.50 -1.75
CA GLU A 84 5.83 2.28 -2.14
C GLU A 84 4.59 1.60 -1.58
N VAL A 85 3.75 2.37 -0.91
CA VAL A 85 2.43 1.95 -0.42
C VAL A 85 1.39 2.62 -1.28
N ASP A 86 0.55 1.85 -1.97
CA ASP A 86 -0.38 2.36 -2.97
C ASP A 86 -1.40 3.33 -2.35
N ALA A 87 -2.04 2.94 -1.23
CA ALA A 87 -2.92 3.83 -0.48
C ALA A 87 -2.98 3.50 1.01
N VAL A 88 -3.17 4.53 1.82
CA VAL A 88 -3.43 4.43 3.26
C VAL A 88 -4.61 5.30 3.62
N LEU A 89 -5.66 4.70 4.19
CA LEU A 89 -6.76 5.42 4.81
C LEU A 89 -6.48 5.52 6.32
N ILE A 90 -6.39 6.73 6.84
CA ILE A 90 -6.20 7.05 8.26
C ILE A 90 -7.56 7.37 8.86
N HIS A 91 -8.00 6.55 9.80
CA HIS A 91 -9.29 6.68 10.47
C HIS A 91 -9.13 6.62 11.98
N ARG A 92 -10.08 7.13 12.75
CA ARG A 92 -10.06 7.07 14.23
C ARG A 92 -9.97 5.64 14.78
N LYS A 93 -10.36 4.63 14.00
CA LYS A 93 -10.26 3.20 14.37
C LYS A 93 -8.91 2.57 14.02
N GLY A 94 -8.04 3.24 13.28
CA GLY A 94 -6.75 2.72 12.82
C GLY A 94 -6.41 3.05 11.37
N PHE A 95 -5.40 2.38 10.85
CA PHE A 95 -4.91 2.54 9.48
C PHE A 95 -5.38 1.40 8.60
N PHE A 96 -5.94 1.71 7.45
CA PHE A 96 -6.24 0.72 6.41
C PHE A 96 -5.17 0.84 5.34
N VAL A 97 -4.26 -0.14 5.30
CA VAL A 97 -3.14 -0.19 4.36
C VAL A 97 -3.57 -1.02 3.16
N ILE A 98 -3.65 -0.38 2.01
CA ILE A 98 -4.29 -0.92 0.82
C ILE A 98 -3.23 -1.15 -0.26
N GLU A 99 -3.18 -2.37 -0.77
CA GLU A 99 -2.39 -2.78 -1.93
C GLU A 99 -3.33 -3.00 -3.11
N VAL A 100 -3.10 -2.34 -4.23
CA VAL A 100 -3.97 -2.35 -5.41
C VAL A 100 -3.39 -3.24 -6.50
N LYS A 101 -4.21 -4.14 -7.05
CA LYS A 101 -3.85 -5.00 -8.18
C LYS A 101 -4.84 -4.82 -9.33
N ASN A 102 -4.51 -3.92 -10.26
CA ASN A 102 -5.33 -3.65 -11.44
C ASN A 102 -5.09 -4.71 -12.53
N PHE A 103 -5.53 -5.93 -12.24
CA PHE A 103 -5.40 -7.09 -13.13
C PHE A 103 -6.72 -7.40 -13.83
N ASN A 104 -6.62 -8.18 -14.89
CA ASN A 104 -7.74 -8.81 -15.60
C ASN A 104 -7.50 -10.33 -15.69
N GLY A 105 -8.50 -11.06 -16.18
CA GLY A 105 -8.42 -12.52 -16.32
C GLY A 105 -8.55 -13.27 -14.99
N TRP A 106 -7.88 -14.39 -14.84
CA TRP A 106 -7.99 -15.26 -13.68
C TRP A 106 -6.78 -15.16 -12.76
N ILE A 107 -7.03 -15.02 -11.47
CA ILE A 107 -6.00 -14.95 -10.43
C ILE A 107 -6.00 -16.24 -9.62
N PHE A 108 -4.82 -16.79 -9.45
CA PHE A 108 -4.55 -17.98 -8.63
C PHE A 108 -3.50 -17.62 -7.58
N GLY A 109 -3.79 -17.92 -6.32
CA GLY A 109 -2.90 -17.52 -5.23
C GLY A 109 -2.98 -18.41 -4.00
N ASN A 110 -1.84 -18.54 -3.32
CA ASN A 110 -1.77 -19.18 -2.01
C ASN A 110 -0.94 -18.30 -1.08
N GLU A 111 -1.39 -18.13 0.17
CA GLU A 111 -0.70 -17.27 1.15
C GLU A 111 0.76 -17.67 1.39
N LYS A 112 1.08 -18.98 1.30
CA LYS A 112 2.41 -19.52 1.55
C LYS A 112 3.39 -19.26 0.41
N ASN A 113 2.87 -19.12 -0.83
CA ASN A 113 3.70 -18.96 -2.01
C ASN A 113 4.30 -17.57 -2.11
N LYS A 114 5.54 -17.48 -2.59
CA LYS A 114 6.21 -16.20 -2.87
C LYS A 114 5.59 -15.46 -4.05
N TYR A 115 5.05 -16.20 -5.02
CA TYR A 115 4.42 -15.66 -6.24
C TYR A 115 3.03 -16.23 -6.44
N TRP A 116 2.16 -15.37 -6.96
CA TRP A 116 0.83 -15.70 -7.47
C TRP A 116 0.84 -15.71 -9.00
N THR A 117 -0.24 -16.16 -9.62
CA THR A 117 -0.33 -16.28 -11.07
C THR A 117 -1.57 -15.58 -11.61
N GLN A 118 -1.37 -14.72 -12.60
CA GLN A 118 -2.42 -14.21 -13.46
C GLN A 118 -2.49 -15.06 -14.73
N THR A 119 -3.68 -15.41 -15.19
CA THR A 119 -3.91 -16.13 -16.44
C THR A 119 -4.84 -15.33 -17.34
N LEU A 120 -4.35 -14.98 -18.52
CA LEU A 120 -5.07 -14.23 -19.54
C LEU A 120 -5.46 -15.16 -20.69
N ALA A 121 -6.70 -15.06 -21.16
CA ALA A 121 -7.10 -15.72 -22.41
C ALA A 121 -6.47 -14.98 -23.61
N VAL A 122 -5.81 -15.71 -24.49
CA VAL A 122 -5.17 -15.14 -25.70
C VAL A 122 -5.93 -15.62 -26.93
N GLY A 123 -6.58 -14.68 -27.64
CA GLY A 123 -7.27 -14.93 -28.90
C GLY A 123 -8.53 -15.79 -28.75
N ARG A 124 -9.04 -16.30 -29.90
CA ARG A 124 -10.22 -17.19 -29.98
C ARG A 124 -9.89 -18.68 -29.75
N GLY A 125 -8.65 -19.00 -29.35
CA GLY A 125 -8.17 -20.36 -29.16
C GLY A 125 -8.06 -20.75 -27.67
N ARG A 126 -7.65 -22.02 -27.41
CA ARG A 126 -7.39 -22.56 -26.05
C ARG A 126 -6.05 -22.09 -25.43
N GLN A 127 -5.39 -21.11 -26.03
CA GLN A 127 -4.13 -20.61 -25.50
C GLN A 127 -4.39 -19.62 -24.37
N SER A 128 -3.64 -19.74 -23.30
CA SER A 128 -3.64 -18.80 -22.17
C SER A 128 -2.21 -18.33 -21.91
N HIS A 129 -2.07 -17.04 -21.66
CA HIS A 129 -0.82 -16.47 -21.19
C HIS A 129 -0.83 -16.45 -19.66
N LYS A 130 0.23 -16.98 -19.03
CA LYS A 130 0.39 -16.99 -17.57
C LYS A 130 1.53 -16.06 -17.19
N GLU A 131 1.25 -15.15 -16.28
CA GLU A 131 2.21 -14.24 -15.71
C GLU A 131 2.30 -14.42 -14.20
N ARG A 132 3.51 -14.43 -13.66
CA ARG A 132 3.73 -14.52 -12.22
C ARG A 132 3.97 -13.13 -11.66
N PHE A 133 3.37 -12.84 -10.49
CA PHE A 133 3.58 -11.61 -9.76
C PHE A 133 3.85 -11.91 -8.29
N TYR A 134 4.52 -10.98 -7.63
CA TYR A 134 4.83 -11.13 -6.21
C TYR A 134 3.54 -11.21 -5.38
N ASN A 135 3.55 -12.05 -4.35
CA ASN A 135 2.40 -12.26 -3.48
C ASN A 135 2.00 -10.94 -2.77
N PRO A 136 0.81 -10.39 -3.06
CA PRO A 136 0.41 -9.08 -2.53
C PRO A 136 0.20 -9.09 -1.01
N LEU A 137 -0.08 -10.24 -0.41
CA LEU A 137 -0.16 -10.36 1.05
C LEU A 137 1.20 -10.13 1.70
N ARG A 138 2.27 -10.64 1.08
CA ARG A 138 3.65 -10.43 1.55
C ARG A 138 4.10 -9.00 1.31
N GLN A 139 3.71 -8.43 0.18
CA GLN A 139 4.01 -7.06 -0.19
C GLN A 139 3.40 -6.11 0.84
N ASN A 140 2.09 -6.16 1.03
CA ASN A 140 1.38 -5.30 1.97
C ASN A 140 1.78 -5.55 3.43
N GLY A 141 2.07 -6.80 3.80
CA GLY A 141 2.64 -7.13 5.11
C GLY A 141 3.99 -6.45 5.36
N SER A 142 4.82 -6.31 4.32
CA SER A 142 6.08 -5.54 4.39
C SER A 142 5.81 -4.04 4.56
N HIS A 143 4.85 -3.47 3.84
CA HIS A 143 4.44 -2.08 3.98
C HIS A 143 3.99 -1.77 5.42
N ILE A 144 3.11 -2.59 5.97
CA ILE A 144 2.64 -2.48 7.35
C ILE A 144 3.80 -2.56 8.35
N LYS A 145 4.74 -3.48 8.15
CA LYS A 145 5.92 -3.59 9.01
C LYS A 145 6.74 -2.31 9.02
N HIS A 146 6.93 -1.67 7.88
CA HIS A 146 7.68 -0.41 7.79
C HIS A 146 6.88 0.76 8.38
N LEU A 147 5.57 0.84 8.14
CA LEU A 147 4.69 1.84 8.76
C LEU A 147 4.69 1.73 10.29
N LYS A 148 4.56 0.51 10.84
CA LYS A 148 4.61 0.29 12.29
C LYS A 148 5.92 0.72 12.94
N ARG A 149 7.04 0.53 12.25
CA ARG A 149 8.35 1.01 12.74
C ARG A 149 8.45 2.53 12.77
N MET A 150 7.72 3.22 11.90
CA MET A 150 7.67 4.68 11.86
C MET A 150 6.71 5.23 12.92
N LEU A 151 5.55 4.63 13.06
CA LEU A 151 4.49 5.08 13.94
C LEU A 151 4.60 4.43 15.33
N SER A 152 4.17 3.21 15.46
CA SER A 152 4.31 2.34 16.63
C SER A 152 3.78 0.94 16.30
N GLU A 153 4.32 -0.09 16.95
CA GLU A 153 3.78 -1.46 16.87
C GLU A 153 2.34 -1.58 17.40
N SER A 154 1.95 -0.70 18.33
CA SER A 154 0.61 -0.68 18.93
C SER A 154 -0.49 -0.08 18.05
N VAL A 155 -0.13 0.61 16.95
CA VAL A 155 -1.11 1.19 16.02
C VAL A 155 -1.84 0.08 15.28
N PRO A 156 -3.18 0.01 15.37
CA PRO A 156 -3.96 -0.94 14.59
C PRO A 156 -3.82 -0.68 13.11
N MET A 157 -3.47 -1.72 12.35
CA MET A 157 -3.33 -1.64 10.90
C MET A 157 -4.04 -2.81 10.24
N TYR A 158 -4.99 -2.51 9.37
CA TYR A 158 -5.78 -3.46 8.59
C TYR A 158 -5.17 -3.60 7.21
N SER A 159 -4.77 -4.82 6.87
CA SER A 159 -4.20 -5.13 5.54
C SER A 159 -5.29 -5.47 4.56
N ILE A 160 -5.41 -4.71 3.47
CA ILE A 160 -6.41 -4.93 2.43
C ILE A 160 -5.73 -5.04 1.08
N ILE A 161 -6.00 -6.14 0.36
CA ILE A 161 -5.58 -6.32 -1.02
C ILE A 161 -6.80 -6.14 -1.91
N VAL A 162 -6.74 -5.16 -2.80
CA VAL A 162 -7.84 -4.81 -3.70
C VAL A 162 -7.51 -5.25 -5.12
N PHE A 163 -8.29 -6.16 -5.65
CA PHE A 163 -8.22 -6.54 -7.04
C PHE A 163 -9.27 -5.79 -7.87
N SER A 164 -8.90 -5.46 -9.11
CA SER A 164 -9.83 -4.90 -10.10
C SER A 164 -11.03 -5.81 -10.32
N ASP A 165 -12.21 -5.22 -10.55
CA ASP A 165 -13.42 -5.96 -10.93
C ASP A 165 -13.34 -6.66 -12.31
N GLN A 166 -12.26 -6.39 -13.07
CA GLN A 166 -11.99 -7.04 -14.35
C GLN A 166 -11.33 -8.41 -14.21
N CYS A 167 -10.91 -8.81 -13.02
CA CYS A 167 -10.34 -10.13 -12.78
C CYS A 167 -11.30 -11.03 -12.00
N VAL A 168 -11.07 -12.33 -12.08
CA VAL A 168 -11.77 -13.33 -11.28
C VAL A 168 -10.77 -13.99 -10.32
N LEU A 169 -11.05 -13.91 -9.03
CA LEU A 169 -10.30 -14.62 -7.99
C LEU A 169 -10.68 -16.10 -8.04
N LYS A 170 -10.01 -16.86 -8.94
CA LYS A 170 -10.43 -18.21 -9.33
C LYS A 170 -10.11 -19.27 -8.30
N ASP A 171 -8.92 -19.21 -7.73
CA ASP A 171 -8.45 -20.12 -6.68
C ASP A 171 -7.48 -19.37 -5.76
N ILE A 172 -8.00 -18.91 -4.63
CA ILE A 172 -7.26 -18.17 -3.63
C ILE A 172 -7.31 -18.93 -2.31
N SER A 173 -6.18 -19.54 -1.96
CA SER A 173 -6.03 -20.31 -0.73
C SER A 173 -5.39 -19.46 0.36
N VAL A 174 -6.21 -18.94 1.27
CA VAL A 174 -5.79 -18.11 2.39
C VAL A 174 -6.47 -18.55 3.69
N SER A 175 -5.78 -18.39 4.80
CA SER A 175 -6.32 -18.70 6.12
C SER A 175 -7.33 -17.63 6.56
N THR A 176 -8.49 -18.06 7.05
CA THR A 176 -9.58 -17.16 7.49
C THR A 176 -9.24 -16.32 8.74
N ASN A 177 -8.30 -16.82 9.57
CA ASN A 177 -7.92 -16.19 10.86
C ASN A 177 -6.75 -15.19 10.75
N LYS A 178 -6.45 -14.71 9.55
CA LYS A 178 -5.35 -13.75 9.32
C LYS A 178 -5.84 -12.32 9.27
N PRO A 179 -4.99 -11.34 9.66
CA PRO A 179 -5.37 -9.93 9.73
C PRO A 179 -5.38 -9.22 8.37
N TYR A 180 -5.46 -9.97 7.27
CA TYR A 180 -5.57 -9.40 5.93
C TYR A 180 -6.90 -9.78 5.27
N LYS A 181 -7.37 -8.91 4.39
CA LYS A 181 -8.57 -9.09 3.58
C LYS A 181 -8.21 -9.00 2.09
N ILE A 182 -8.86 -9.81 1.28
CA ILE A 182 -8.74 -9.79 -0.17
C ILE A 182 -10.13 -9.54 -0.72
N VAL A 183 -10.28 -8.47 -1.50
CA VAL A 183 -11.57 -8.06 -2.05
C VAL A 183 -11.43 -7.62 -3.50
N GLN A 184 -12.53 -7.60 -4.22
CA GLN A 184 -12.66 -6.85 -5.45
C GLN A 184 -12.99 -5.39 -5.15
N GLN A 185 -12.71 -4.51 -6.12
CA GLN A 185 -12.82 -3.06 -5.91
C GLN A 185 -14.21 -2.62 -5.44
N HIS A 186 -15.28 -3.21 -6.00
CA HIS A 186 -16.66 -2.87 -5.62
C HIS A 186 -17.01 -3.25 -4.17
N GLU A 187 -16.26 -4.16 -3.54
CA GLU A 187 -16.47 -4.60 -2.16
C GLU A 187 -15.72 -3.74 -1.13
N LEU A 188 -14.76 -2.90 -1.57
CA LEU A 188 -13.83 -2.19 -0.69
C LEU A 188 -14.52 -1.32 0.36
N VAL A 189 -15.48 -0.49 -0.06
CA VAL A 189 -16.18 0.44 0.83
C VAL A 189 -16.96 -0.34 1.90
N SER A 190 -17.72 -1.34 1.51
CA SER A 190 -18.51 -2.16 2.45
C SER A 190 -17.63 -2.94 3.42
N LEU A 191 -16.44 -3.42 2.97
CA LEU A 191 -15.47 -4.07 3.84
C LEU A 191 -14.96 -3.10 4.91
N ILE A 192 -14.53 -1.90 4.52
CA ILE A 192 -14.00 -0.90 5.45
C ILE A 192 -15.08 -0.46 6.43
N GLU A 193 -16.30 -0.18 5.95
CA GLU A 193 -17.43 0.14 6.82
C GLU A 193 -17.69 -0.97 7.85
N GLY A 194 -17.72 -2.23 7.42
CA GLY A 194 -17.89 -3.38 8.33
C GLY A 194 -16.78 -3.50 9.39
N ILE A 195 -15.54 -3.14 9.07
CA ILE A 195 -14.45 -3.11 10.05
C ILE A 195 -14.65 -1.94 11.03
N ILE A 196 -14.95 -0.75 10.52
CA ILE A 196 -15.20 0.46 11.35
C ILE A 196 -16.35 0.24 12.32
N ASP A 197 -17.45 -0.34 11.84
CA ASP A 197 -18.65 -0.60 12.65
C ASP A 197 -18.43 -1.72 13.69
N GLY A 198 -17.52 -2.66 13.40
CA GLY A 198 -17.13 -3.73 14.32
C GLY A 198 -16.22 -3.30 15.47
N GLU A 199 -15.57 -2.14 15.36
CA GLU A 199 -14.67 -1.62 16.40
C GLU A 199 -15.43 -0.72 17.37
N GLU A 200 -15.50 -1.10 18.63
CA GLU A 200 -16.29 -0.39 19.65
C GLU A 200 -15.74 1.01 19.98
N ARG A 201 -14.41 1.19 19.95
CA ARG A 201 -13.78 2.41 20.42
C ARG A 201 -12.95 3.10 19.34
N ASP A 202 -12.97 4.43 19.36
CA ASP A 202 -11.98 5.22 18.65
C ASP A 202 -10.63 5.13 19.37
N ILE A 203 -9.60 4.93 18.60
CA ILE A 203 -8.21 4.82 19.09
C ILE A 203 -7.52 6.17 18.97
N PHE A 204 -7.93 6.93 17.95
CA PHE A 204 -7.41 8.24 17.63
C PHE A 204 -8.51 9.30 17.70
N THR A 205 -8.14 10.51 18.12
CA THR A 205 -8.98 11.70 17.99
C THR A 205 -8.93 12.20 16.54
N GLU A 206 -9.79 13.13 16.17
CA GLU A 206 -9.73 13.81 14.87
C GLU A 206 -8.40 14.58 14.70
N GLN A 207 -7.91 15.19 15.77
CA GLN A 207 -6.61 15.89 15.76
C GLN A 207 -5.44 14.93 15.53
N ASP A 208 -5.49 13.71 16.09
CA ASP A 208 -4.47 12.69 15.83
C ASP A 208 -4.49 12.26 14.36
N VAL A 209 -5.67 12.11 13.75
CA VAL A 209 -5.82 11.76 12.33
C VAL A 209 -5.20 12.84 11.44
N GLU A 210 -5.50 14.12 11.68
CA GLU A 210 -4.90 15.25 10.94
C GLU A 210 -3.38 15.28 11.11
N TRP A 211 -2.92 15.20 12.34
CA TRP A 211 -1.49 15.22 12.62
C TRP A 211 -0.74 14.07 11.92
N MET A 212 -1.26 12.84 11.99
CA MET A 212 -0.67 11.68 11.31
C MET A 212 -0.69 11.83 9.79
N PHE A 213 -1.74 12.44 9.24
CA PHE A 213 -1.82 12.76 7.82
C PHE A 213 -0.71 13.74 7.42
N ASP A 214 -0.58 14.87 8.11
CA ASP A 214 0.42 15.88 7.79
C ASP A 214 1.84 15.31 7.85
N GLU A 215 2.16 14.52 8.88
CA GLU A 215 3.46 13.89 9.04
C GLU A 215 3.77 12.87 7.94
N LEU A 216 2.79 12.04 7.56
CA LEU A 216 2.97 11.03 6.53
C LEU A 216 2.94 11.61 5.12
N ASN A 217 2.28 12.73 4.89
CA ASN A 217 2.19 13.37 3.58
C ASN A 217 3.56 13.76 3.00
N ALA A 218 4.55 14.02 3.86
CA ALA A 218 5.93 14.24 3.44
C ALA A 218 6.55 13.05 2.68
N PHE A 219 6.00 11.85 2.83
CA PHE A 219 6.42 10.64 2.12
C PHE A 219 5.60 10.35 0.85
N ALA A 220 4.50 11.04 0.63
CA ALA A 220 3.74 11.03 -0.62
C ALA A 220 4.28 12.07 -1.62
N GLU A 221 4.72 13.21 -1.12
CA GLU A 221 5.26 14.32 -1.92
C GLU A 221 6.78 14.18 -2.15
N VAL A 222 7.21 13.06 -2.73
CA VAL A 222 8.63 12.82 -3.01
C VAL A 222 9.04 13.27 -4.40
N ASP A 223 10.32 13.65 -4.54
CA ASP A 223 10.91 14.04 -5.83
C ASP A 223 10.84 12.90 -6.87
N ASP A 224 10.72 13.26 -8.15
CA ASP A 224 10.70 12.31 -9.28
C ASP A 224 11.96 11.41 -9.31
N GLU A 225 13.05 11.84 -8.68
CA GLU A 225 14.26 11.03 -8.55
C GLU A 225 14.05 9.85 -7.58
N ILE A 226 13.31 10.03 -6.50
CA ILE A 226 12.98 8.94 -5.55
C ILE A 226 12.07 7.93 -6.23
N LYS A 227 11.06 8.40 -6.98
CA LYS A 227 10.15 7.55 -7.76
C LYS A 227 10.91 6.73 -8.79
N ARG A 228 11.83 7.35 -9.56
CA ARG A 228 12.67 6.63 -10.54
C ARG A 228 13.55 5.58 -9.88
N ARG A 229 14.24 5.90 -8.79
CA ARG A 229 15.06 4.92 -8.05
C ARG A 229 14.24 3.74 -7.57
N HIS A 230 13.04 3.98 -7.10
CA HIS A 230 12.13 2.92 -6.69
C HIS A 230 11.80 1.98 -7.85
N VAL A 231 11.45 2.52 -9.03
CA VAL A 231 11.20 1.74 -10.25
C VAL A 231 12.43 0.94 -10.67
N GLU A 232 13.62 1.55 -10.71
CA GLU A 232 14.88 0.88 -11.07
C GLU A 232 15.22 -0.28 -10.11
N GLN A 233 15.01 -0.09 -8.80
CA GLN A 233 15.19 -1.15 -7.80
C GLN A 233 14.21 -2.31 -8.01
N HIS A 234 12.97 -2.00 -8.36
CA HIS A 234 11.94 -3.01 -8.63
C HIS A 234 12.26 -3.83 -9.88
N GLU A 235 12.73 -3.19 -10.95
CA GLU A 235 13.15 -3.86 -12.19
C GLU A 235 14.38 -4.74 -11.97
N LYS A 236 15.37 -4.26 -11.23
CA LYS A 236 16.56 -5.04 -10.87
C LYS A 236 16.20 -6.29 -10.06
N ALA A 237 15.35 -6.15 -9.05
CA ALA A 237 14.87 -7.27 -8.26
C ALA A 237 14.03 -8.27 -9.09
N LYS A 238 13.28 -7.80 -10.10
CA LYS A 238 12.55 -8.65 -11.04
C LYS A 238 13.47 -9.43 -11.94
N SER A 239 14.54 -8.83 -12.47
CA SER A 239 15.52 -9.49 -13.33
C SER A 239 16.33 -10.56 -12.58
N GLU A 240 16.74 -10.30 -11.34
CA GLU A 240 17.47 -11.24 -10.48
C GLU A 240 16.62 -12.47 -10.07
N ASN A 241 15.30 -12.33 -10.02
CA ASN A 241 14.40 -13.44 -9.68
C ASN A 241 13.96 -14.28 -10.90
N LEU A 242 14.33 -13.90 -12.12
CA LEU A 242 14.06 -14.61 -13.37
C LEU A 242 15.29 -15.41 -13.88
N SER A 243 16.46 -15.21 -13.30
CA SER A 243 17.69 -15.97 -13.53
C SER A 243 17.79 -17.16 -12.56
#